data_cceac5202b3ae24af5e8069ecff3e433
#
_entry.id   cceac5202b3ae24af5e8069ecff3e433
#
_cell.length_a   1.000
_cell.length_b   1.000
_cell.length_c   1.000
_cell.angle_alpha   90.00
_cell.angle_beta   90.00
_cell.angle_gamma   90.00
#
_symmetry.space_group_name_H-M   'P 1'
#
loop_
_entity.id
_entity.type
_entity.pdbx_description
1 polymer ?
#
loop_
_entity_poly.entity_id
_entity_poly.type
_entity_poly.pdbx_seq_one_letter_code
_entity_poly.pdbx_strand_id
1 'polypeptide(L)' 'MFNEQFVAGMACLGAGIAMIAGLGPGIGQGIAASKGAEATGRNPEAAGKIRSIMVLCIALAETTGIYALVVALLLIFLKA' A
#
# COMPACT_ATOMS: atom_id res chain seq x y z
N MET A 1 3.55 10.66 -33.82
CA MET A 1 3.02 9.51 -33.08
C MET A 1 3.04 9.77 -31.57
N PHE A 2 4.19 10.14 -31.01
CA PHE A 2 4.29 10.43 -29.57
C PHE A 2 4.06 11.91 -29.32
N ASN A 3 2.80 12.33 -29.32
CA ASN A 3 2.42 13.69 -29.00
C ASN A 3 2.10 13.80 -27.50
N GLU A 4 1.74 15.03 -27.08
CA GLU A 4 1.44 15.29 -25.68
C GLU A 4 0.28 14.47 -25.16
N GLN A 5 -0.72 14.23 -25.98
CA GLN A 5 -1.89 13.44 -25.61
C GLN A 5 -1.52 11.97 -25.40
N PHE A 6 -0.64 11.44 -26.26
CA PHE A 6 -0.16 10.07 -26.10
C PHE A 6 0.66 9.94 -24.80
N VAL A 7 1.57 10.89 -24.55
CA VAL A 7 2.39 10.87 -23.34
C VAL A 7 1.50 10.98 -22.11
N ALA A 8 0.51 11.86 -22.12
CA ALA A 8 -0.42 12.01 -21.00
C ALA A 8 -1.20 10.71 -20.75
N GLY A 9 -1.68 10.08 -21.81
CA GLY A 9 -2.40 8.80 -21.70
C GLY A 9 -1.52 7.69 -21.13
N MET A 10 -0.26 7.61 -21.57
CA MET A 10 0.68 6.62 -21.05
C MET A 10 1.04 6.91 -19.59
N ALA A 11 1.15 8.18 -19.21
CA ALA A 11 1.40 8.55 -17.82
C ALA A 11 0.24 8.11 -16.92
N CYS A 12 -0.99 8.33 -17.36
CA CYS A 12 -2.17 7.88 -16.61
C CYS A 12 -2.22 6.36 -16.48
N LEU A 13 -1.89 5.64 -17.55
CA LEU A 13 -1.83 4.19 -17.52
C LEU A 13 -0.73 3.72 -16.57
N GLY A 14 0.45 4.34 -16.67
CA GLY A 14 1.56 4.03 -15.77
C GLY A 14 1.22 4.30 -14.31
N ALA A 15 0.51 5.39 -14.02
CA ALA A 15 0.05 5.71 -12.67
C ALA A 15 -0.89 4.62 -12.13
N GLY A 16 -1.82 4.17 -12.96
CA GLY A 16 -2.71 3.06 -12.58
C GLY A 16 -1.97 1.77 -12.33
N ILE A 17 -0.99 1.44 -13.18
CA ILE A 17 -0.17 0.25 -13.00
C ILE A 17 0.67 0.35 -11.73
N ALA A 18 1.22 1.53 -11.43
CA ALA A 18 1.99 1.75 -10.20
C ALA A 18 1.16 1.41 -8.96
N MET A 19 -0.13 1.70 -8.97
CA MET A 19 -1.01 1.43 -7.82
C MET A 19 -1.23 -0.06 -7.56
N ILE A 20 -0.88 -0.93 -8.51
CA ILE A 20 -0.92 -2.38 -8.29
C ILE A 20 0.00 -2.79 -7.13
N ALA A 21 1.09 -2.04 -6.91
CA ALA A 21 1.98 -2.31 -5.79
C ALA A 21 1.28 -2.23 -4.43
N GLY A 22 0.14 -1.54 -4.33
CA GLY A 22 -0.67 -1.52 -3.12
C GLY A 22 -1.30 -2.86 -2.76
N LEU A 23 -1.37 -3.77 -3.71
CA LEU A 23 -1.93 -5.11 -3.49
C LEU A 23 -1.11 -5.90 -2.47
N GLY A 24 0.22 -5.81 -2.55
CA GLY A 24 1.11 -6.51 -1.61
C GLY A 24 0.87 -6.10 -0.16
N PRO A 25 1.04 -4.80 0.19
CA PRO A 25 0.73 -4.33 1.54
C PRO A 25 -0.71 -4.60 1.95
N GLY A 26 -1.67 -4.43 1.04
CA GLY A 26 -3.08 -4.70 1.34
C GLY A 26 -3.31 -6.13 1.79
N ILE A 27 -2.77 -7.09 1.06
CA ILE A 27 -2.88 -8.52 1.42
C ILE A 27 -2.10 -8.79 2.71
N GLY A 28 -0.86 -8.30 2.79
CA GLY A 28 -0.02 -8.52 3.96
C GLY A 28 -0.62 -7.94 5.24
N GLN A 29 -1.15 -6.74 5.17
CA GLN A 29 -1.81 -6.10 6.31
C GLN A 29 -3.08 -6.84 6.72
N GLY A 30 -3.85 -7.33 5.75
CA GLY A 30 -5.03 -8.15 6.03
C GLY A 30 -4.67 -9.43 6.75
N ILE A 31 -3.60 -10.11 6.33
CA ILE A 31 -3.12 -11.31 7.00
C ILE A 31 -2.63 -10.98 8.41
N ALA A 32 -1.86 -9.90 8.56
CA ALA A 32 -1.37 -9.47 9.87
C ALA A 32 -2.52 -9.14 10.82
N ALA A 33 -3.55 -8.45 10.32
CA ALA A 33 -4.73 -8.11 11.12
C ALA A 33 -5.47 -9.36 11.56
N SER A 34 -5.63 -10.33 10.67
CA SER A 34 -6.27 -11.60 10.97
C SER A 34 -5.52 -12.35 12.07
N LYS A 35 -4.20 -12.43 11.94
CA LYS A 35 -3.36 -13.11 12.94
C LYS A 35 -3.33 -12.37 14.27
N GLY A 36 -3.34 -11.05 14.23
CA GLY A 36 -3.42 -10.23 15.43
C GLY A 36 -4.73 -10.42 16.17
N ALA A 37 -5.84 -10.45 15.45
CA ALA A 37 -7.15 -10.70 16.03
C ALA A 37 -7.22 -12.09 16.66
N GLU A 38 -6.70 -13.10 15.97
CA GLU A 38 -6.65 -14.47 16.46
C GLU A 38 -5.81 -14.58 17.74
N ALA A 39 -4.61 -13.98 17.72
CA ALA A 39 -3.72 -13.98 18.88
C ALA A 39 -4.35 -13.27 20.09
N THR A 40 -5.04 -12.15 19.86
CA THR A 40 -5.74 -11.42 20.91
C THR A 40 -6.88 -12.26 21.50
N GLY A 41 -7.60 -12.99 20.66
CA GLY A 41 -8.65 -13.89 21.11
C GLY A 41 -8.15 -15.02 21.98
N ARG A 42 -6.95 -15.56 21.68
CA ARG A 42 -6.33 -16.62 22.49
C ARG A 42 -5.72 -16.10 23.76
N ASN A 43 -5.22 -14.87 23.77
CA ASN A 43 -4.50 -14.30 24.90
C ASN A 43 -4.87 -12.84 25.09
N PRO A 44 -6.06 -12.55 25.64
CA PRO A 44 -6.54 -11.19 25.81
C PRO A 44 -5.62 -10.33 26.66
N GLU A 45 -4.86 -10.92 27.59
CA GLU A 45 -3.93 -10.16 28.45
C GLU A 45 -2.79 -9.56 27.65
N ALA A 46 -2.45 -10.13 26.48
CA ALA A 46 -1.39 -9.63 25.62
C ALA A 46 -1.90 -8.64 24.56
N ALA A 47 -3.16 -8.25 24.60
CA ALA A 47 -3.78 -7.41 23.56
C ALA A 47 -3.00 -6.13 23.30
N GLY A 48 -2.49 -5.48 24.31
CA GLY A 48 -1.70 -4.25 24.16
C GLY A 48 -0.40 -4.47 23.40
N LYS A 49 0.34 -5.52 23.73
CA LYS A 49 1.59 -5.89 23.04
C LYS A 49 1.33 -6.27 21.59
N ILE A 50 0.30 -7.08 21.36
CA ILE A 50 -0.08 -7.53 20.03
C ILE A 50 -0.42 -6.34 19.16
N ARG A 51 -1.22 -5.39 19.69
CA ARG A 51 -1.60 -4.19 18.96
C ARG A 51 -0.37 -3.35 18.59
N SER A 52 0.55 -3.15 19.53
CA SER A 52 1.74 -2.34 19.30
C SER A 52 2.60 -2.90 18.18
N ILE A 53 2.88 -4.21 18.23
CA ILE A 53 3.69 -4.89 17.20
C ILE A 53 2.96 -4.86 15.86
N MET A 54 1.66 -5.14 15.87
CA MET A 54 0.84 -5.19 14.66
C MET A 54 0.81 -3.84 13.95
N VAL A 55 0.56 -2.76 14.71
CA VAL A 55 0.51 -1.41 14.13
C VAL A 55 1.86 -1.04 13.53
N LEU A 56 2.96 -1.33 14.23
CA LEU A 56 4.30 -1.05 13.72
C LEU A 56 4.58 -1.79 12.42
N CYS A 57 4.30 -3.09 12.39
CA CYS A 57 4.56 -3.92 11.21
C CYS A 57 3.68 -3.52 10.03
N ILE A 58 2.42 -3.21 10.28
CA ILE A 58 1.49 -2.77 9.24
C ILE A 58 1.93 -1.42 8.67
N ALA A 59 2.36 -0.50 9.52
CA ALA A 59 2.86 0.79 9.08
C ALA A 59 4.11 0.65 8.20
N LEU A 60 5.02 -0.24 8.57
CA LEU A 60 6.22 -0.49 7.76
C LEU A 60 5.86 -1.16 6.42
N ALA A 61 4.91 -2.08 6.43
CA ALA A 61 4.47 -2.75 5.21
C ALA A 61 3.81 -1.77 4.24
N GLU A 62 3.11 -0.76 4.75
CA GLU A 62 2.44 0.25 3.92
C GLU A 62 3.42 1.09 3.11
N THR A 63 4.69 1.15 3.50
CA THR A 63 5.71 1.98 2.84
C THR A 63 5.75 1.74 1.33
N THR A 64 5.67 0.49 0.90
CA THR A 64 5.69 0.13 -0.53
C THR A 64 4.49 0.74 -1.27
N GLY A 65 3.31 0.68 -0.67
CA GLY A 65 2.10 1.27 -1.25
C GLY A 65 2.20 2.78 -1.36
N ILE A 66 2.81 3.42 -0.36
CA ILE A 66 3.01 4.87 -0.36
C ILE A 66 4.01 5.27 -1.45
N TYR A 67 5.10 4.52 -1.64
CA TYR A 67 6.03 4.78 -2.74
C TYR A 67 5.33 4.68 -4.09
N ALA A 68 4.48 3.68 -4.28
CA ALA A 68 3.71 3.53 -5.51
C ALA A 68 2.77 4.71 -5.72
N LEU A 69 2.11 5.18 -4.68
CA LEU A 69 1.25 6.36 -4.74
C LEU A 69 2.04 7.61 -5.14
N VAL A 70 3.22 7.80 -4.57
CA VAL A 70 4.09 8.93 -4.93
C VAL A 70 4.44 8.89 -6.41
N VAL A 71 4.84 7.72 -6.92
CA VAL A 71 5.14 7.55 -8.35
C VAL A 71 3.92 7.88 -9.20
N ALA A 72 2.74 7.39 -8.81
CA ALA A 72 1.51 7.64 -9.55
C ALA A 72 1.18 9.14 -9.59
N LEU A 73 1.32 9.83 -8.46
CA LEU A 73 1.06 11.26 -8.39
C LEU A 73 2.06 12.06 -9.23
N LEU A 74 3.33 11.68 -9.21
CA LEU A 74 4.36 12.32 -10.03
C LEU A 74 4.03 12.16 -11.52
N LEU A 75 3.60 10.99 -11.94
CA LEU A 75 3.22 10.75 -13.33
C LEU A 75 2.02 11.61 -13.73
N ILE A 76 1.02 11.69 -12.87
CA ILE A 76 -0.18 12.47 -13.15
C ILE A 76 0.12 13.97 -13.21
N PHE A 77 0.86 14.50 -12.24
CA PHE A 77 1.06 15.94 -12.13
C PHE A 77 2.17 16.46 -13.04
N LEU A 78 3.17 15.63 -13.38
CA LEU A 78 4.31 16.09 -14.18
C LEU A 78 4.23 15.68 -15.65
N LYS A 79 3.53 14.58 -15.98
CA LYS A 79 3.54 14.03 -17.34
C LYS A 79 2.16 13.93 -17.95
N ALA A 80 1.12 13.90 -17.16
CA ALA A 80 -0.25 13.90 -17.69
C ALA A 80 -0.86 15.32 -17.75
#